data_069fb972ec6728ded209bb8fd4e2ebd3
#
_entry.id   069fb972ec6728ded209bb8fd4e2ebd3
#
_cell.length_a   1.000
_cell.length_b   1.000
_cell.length_c   1.000
_cell.angle_alpha   90.00
_cell.angle_beta   90.00
_cell.angle_gamma   90.00
#
_symmetry.space_group_name_H-M   'P 1'
#
loop_
_entity.id
_entity.type
_entity.pdbx_description
1 polymer ?
#
loop_
_entity_poly.entity_id
_entity_poly.type
_entity_poly.pdbx_seq_one_letter_code
_entity_poly.pdbx_strand_id
1 'polypeptide(L)'
;MEDQYVNEQGQKLLEKLKREGILPSPYNFANYKAPSLDEYIVHDSTLREGEQTPGVIFSIDDKLKIARKLDAVGVPQIEAGFPAASEKQRKCVEALVDMNLDAQLSAFARAKKEDIDVVADSGADGIVLSLSISPYHREYKFKGMSKETYLETLEEHISYAESYGLYIIYSAEDTTRENDLDFLKKAYKTAEEAGADRARVVDTLGCASPNGMAYLVKEIGKELEIPIEVHCHNDLGLALANSLASVEAGASTVSTSVNGLGERAGIAMTEEIIPALHMLYGTSIFEMNQLTSLSNLVQEISGIRMPPHKPLTGDNVNAHSSGIHQHGVLVNPTTYEFYPPRMMGQKRKIYIDELGGRHGIIYVAKELGIEISDETARKVLEKVKASFSSGERRSSYTPDEIKQLIDEIEKC
;
A
#
# COMPACT_ATOMS: atom_id res chain seq x y z
N MET A 1 26.64 23.15 -2.44
CA MET A 1 26.19 23.63 -1.11
C MET A 1 25.65 22.40 -0.40
N GLU A 2 26.34 21.96 0.63
CA GLU A 2 25.82 20.90 1.51
C GLU A 2 24.56 21.45 2.19
N ASP A 3 23.47 20.67 2.15
CA ASP A 3 22.19 21.06 2.74
C ASP A 3 22.38 21.12 4.27
N GLN A 4 22.56 22.32 4.83
CA GLN A 4 22.84 22.58 6.26
C GLN A 4 21.81 21.99 7.23
N TYR A 5 20.69 21.46 6.72
CA TYR A 5 19.58 20.89 7.49
C TYR A 5 19.59 19.36 7.51
N VAL A 6 20.36 18.71 6.64
CA VAL A 6 20.37 17.25 6.47
C VAL A 6 21.56 16.71 7.27
N ASN A 7 21.28 15.84 8.22
CA ASN A 7 22.34 15.19 8.99
C ASN A 7 23.07 14.11 8.16
N GLU A 8 24.19 13.57 8.65
CA GLU A 8 25.02 12.61 7.93
C GLU A 8 24.24 11.35 7.47
N GLN A 9 23.30 10.85 8.29
CA GLN A 9 22.47 9.70 7.97
C GLN A 9 21.51 10.01 6.81
N GLY A 10 20.85 11.17 6.86
CA GLY A 10 19.98 11.65 5.80
C GLY A 10 20.75 11.92 4.49
N GLN A 11 21.97 12.45 4.56
CA GLN A 11 22.84 12.65 3.40
C GLN A 11 23.15 11.33 2.69
N LYS A 12 23.55 10.30 3.44
CA LYS A 12 23.82 8.96 2.89
C LYS A 12 22.62 8.37 2.19
N LEU A 13 21.43 8.51 2.77
CA LEU A 13 20.20 8.03 2.16
C LEU A 13 19.85 8.81 0.89
N LEU A 14 19.93 10.14 0.94
CA LEU A 14 19.67 11.00 -0.20
C LEU A 14 20.59 10.67 -1.38
N GLU A 15 21.89 10.43 -1.13
CA GLU A 15 22.85 10.02 -2.16
C GLU A 15 22.53 8.63 -2.71
N LYS A 16 22.10 7.68 -1.88
CA LYS A 16 21.63 6.35 -2.32
C LYS A 16 20.47 6.50 -3.29
N LEU A 17 19.44 7.23 -2.91
CA LEU A 17 18.22 7.44 -3.71
C LEU A 17 18.54 8.15 -5.04
N LYS A 18 19.40 9.17 -5.03
CA LYS A 18 19.86 9.86 -6.26
C LYS A 18 20.54 8.91 -7.23
N ARG A 19 21.36 7.96 -6.75
CA ARG A 19 22.00 6.93 -7.61
C ARG A 19 20.97 5.99 -8.25
N GLU A 20 19.86 5.76 -7.62
CA GLU A 20 18.73 4.97 -8.14
C GLU A 20 17.85 5.80 -9.10
N GLY A 21 18.13 7.09 -9.25
CA GLY A 21 17.34 8.03 -10.06
C GLY A 21 16.12 8.59 -9.35
N ILE A 22 16.08 8.47 -8.03
CA ILE A 22 15.00 9.03 -7.20
C ILE A 22 15.45 10.39 -6.69
N LEU A 23 14.59 11.40 -6.83
CA LEU A 23 14.85 12.79 -6.46
C LEU A 23 13.83 13.30 -5.44
N PRO A 24 13.85 12.79 -4.20
CA PRO A 24 12.93 13.23 -3.17
C PRO A 24 13.24 14.67 -2.74
N SER A 25 12.28 15.30 -2.06
CA SER A 25 12.53 16.57 -1.41
C SER A 25 13.67 16.43 -0.36
N PRO A 26 14.71 17.26 -0.40
CA PRO A 26 15.78 17.20 0.60
C PRO A 26 15.28 17.49 2.02
N TYR A 27 14.17 18.20 2.15
CA TYR A 27 13.54 18.51 3.45
C TYR A 27 12.99 17.28 4.15
N ASN A 28 12.75 16.17 3.45
CA ASN A 28 12.35 14.90 4.06
C ASN A 28 13.45 14.35 4.99
N PHE A 29 14.68 14.78 4.80
CA PHE A 29 15.86 14.31 5.55
C PHE A 29 16.39 15.34 6.56
N ALA A 30 15.63 16.42 6.80
CA ALA A 30 15.94 17.38 7.85
C ALA A 30 15.82 16.70 9.22
N ASN A 31 16.94 16.66 9.99
CA ASN A 31 17.03 15.94 11.27
C ASN A 31 16.63 14.45 11.18
N TYR A 32 16.91 13.83 10.06
CA TYR A 32 16.51 12.46 9.75
C TYR A 32 16.96 11.45 10.82
N LYS A 33 16.03 10.59 11.18
CA LYS A 33 16.27 9.38 11.97
C LYS A 33 15.67 8.20 11.22
N ALA A 34 16.50 7.20 10.92
CA ALA A 34 15.97 5.97 10.32
C ALA A 34 15.03 5.29 11.33
N PRO A 35 13.81 4.92 10.90
CA PRO A 35 12.94 4.12 11.75
C PRO A 35 13.55 2.73 11.98
N SER A 36 13.20 2.09 13.10
CA SER A 36 13.54 0.70 13.36
C SER A 36 12.51 -0.17 12.68
N LEU A 37 12.87 -0.76 11.55
CA LEU A 37 11.98 -1.58 10.74
C LEU A 37 12.26 -3.07 11.01
N ASP A 38 11.20 -3.86 11.09
CA ASP A 38 11.21 -5.30 11.27
C ASP A 38 11.48 -6.01 9.92
N GLU A 39 11.80 -7.31 9.97
CA GLU A 39 11.80 -8.16 8.80
C GLU A 39 10.40 -8.27 8.17
N TYR A 40 9.33 -8.21 8.97
CA TYR A 40 7.93 -8.20 8.55
C TYR A 40 7.38 -6.78 8.35
N ILE A 41 8.15 -5.87 7.77
CA ILE A 41 7.79 -4.46 7.62
C ILE A 41 6.44 -4.21 6.92
N VAL A 42 6.02 -5.11 6.02
CA VAL A 42 4.70 -5.11 5.36
C VAL A 42 4.01 -6.42 5.64
N HIS A 43 2.81 -6.35 6.20
CA HIS A 43 1.89 -7.46 6.40
C HIS A 43 0.67 -7.24 5.49
N ASP A 44 0.63 -7.91 4.34
CA ASP A 44 -0.45 -7.75 3.38
C ASP A 44 -1.70 -8.54 3.77
N SER A 45 -2.81 -7.86 3.88
CA SER A 45 -4.13 -8.40 4.27
C SER A 45 -5.13 -8.45 3.11
N THR A 46 -4.67 -8.40 1.85
CA THR A 46 -5.56 -8.46 0.67
C THR A 46 -6.46 -9.69 0.69
N LEU A 47 -5.94 -10.84 1.13
CA LEU A 47 -6.66 -12.11 1.13
C LEU A 47 -7.62 -12.28 2.31
N ARG A 48 -7.57 -11.37 3.30
CA ARG A 48 -8.50 -11.34 4.44
C ARG A 48 -9.32 -10.05 4.45
N GLU A 49 -8.70 -8.89 4.71
CA GLU A 49 -9.35 -7.58 4.76
C GLU A 49 -9.88 -7.17 3.38
N GLY A 50 -9.10 -7.42 2.33
CA GLY A 50 -9.52 -7.11 0.96
C GLY A 50 -10.77 -7.87 0.53
N GLU A 51 -10.99 -9.10 1.01
CA GLU A 51 -12.22 -9.86 0.76
C GLU A 51 -13.44 -9.34 1.54
N GLN A 52 -13.24 -8.45 2.52
CA GLN A 52 -14.31 -7.77 3.23
C GLN A 52 -14.84 -6.53 2.48
N THR A 53 -14.22 -6.16 1.35
CA THR A 53 -14.76 -5.12 0.46
C THR A 53 -16.15 -5.53 -0.05
N PRO A 54 -17.18 -4.69 0.10
CA PRO A 54 -18.51 -5.02 -0.38
C PRO A 54 -18.52 -5.40 -1.86
N GLY A 55 -19.00 -6.60 -2.16
CA GLY A 55 -19.09 -7.15 -3.53
C GLY A 55 -17.84 -7.91 -4.01
N VAL A 56 -16.77 -7.99 -3.22
CA VAL A 56 -15.58 -8.79 -3.55
C VAL A 56 -15.69 -10.18 -2.95
N ILE A 57 -15.50 -11.21 -3.78
CA ILE A 57 -15.45 -12.61 -3.37
C ILE A 57 -14.35 -13.29 -4.18
N PHE A 58 -13.29 -13.75 -3.50
CA PHE A 58 -12.22 -14.49 -4.15
C PHE A 58 -12.51 -16.00 -4.18
N SER A 59 -12.21 -16.65 -5.31
CA SER A 59 -12.08 -18.10 -5.35
C SER A 59 -10.77 -18.55 -4.72
N ILE A 60 -10.59 -19.85 -4.50
CA ILE A 60 -9.30 -20.41 -4.04
C ILE A 60 -8.20 -20.05 -5.05
N ASP A 61 -8.45 -20.27 -6.35
CA ASP A 61 -7.50 -19.98 -7.43
C ASP A 61 -7.11 -18.49 -7.49
N ASP A 62 -8.05 -17.58 -7.24
CA ASP A 62 -7.78 -16.14 -7.15
C ASP A 62 -6.83 -15.81 -6.00
N LYS A 63 -7.08 -16.38 -4.81
CA LYS A 63 -6.20 -16.19 -3.64
C LYS A 63 -4.79 -16.73 -3.91
N LEU A 64 -4.67 -17.89 -4.53
CA LEU A 64 -3.36 -18.45 -4.89
C LEU A 64 -2.59 -17.58 -5.90
N LYS A 65 -3.29 -17.00 -6.90
CA LYS A 65 -2.68 -16.07 -7.86
C LYS A 65 -2.18 -14.78 -7.19
N ILE A 66 -3.01 -14.19 -6.31
CA ILE A 66 -2.67 -12.97 -5.59
C ILE A 66 -1.48 -13.24 -4.65
N ALA A 67 -1.53 -14.32 -3.86
CA ALA A 67 -0.46 -14.70 -2.93
C ALA A 67 0.88 -14.88 -3.65
N ARG A 68 0.91 -15.64 -4.76
CA ARG A 68 2.13 -15.83 -5.57
C ARG A 68 2.68 -14.50 -6.08
N LYS A 69 1.81 -13.54 -6.40
CA LYS A 69 2.23 -12.24 -6.90
C LYS A 69 2.74 -11.33 -5.77
N LEU A 70 2.15 -11.41 -4.58
CA LEU A 70 2.65 -10.74 -3.37
C LEU A 70 4.03 -11.26 -2.98
N ASP A 71 4.20 -12.59 -2.96
CA ASP A 71 5.46 -13.26 -2.70
C ASP A 71 6.55 -12.85 -3.71
N ALA A 72 6.22 -12.80 -5.01
CA ALA A 72 7.14 -12.33 -6.06
C ALA A 72 7.51 -10.84 -5.95
N VAL A 73 6.69 -10.02 -5.30
CA VAL A 73 7.04 -8.62 -4.92
C VAL A 73 8.01 -8.60 -3.75
N GLY A 74 8.10 -9.68 -2.98
CA GLY A 74 8.89 -9.78 -1.76
C GLY A 74 8.14 -9.32 -0.51
N VAL A 75 6.80 -9.41 -0.50
CA VAL A 75 5.99 -9.12 0.70
C VAL A 75 6.29 -10.20 1.74
N PRO A 76 6.83 -9.84 2.92
CA PRO A 76 7.37 -10.83 3.85
C PRO A 76 6.30 -11.56 4.68
N GLN A 77 5.08 -10.99 4.79
CA GLN A 77 4.00 -11.60 5.55
C GLN A 77 2.65 -11.36 4.88
N ILE A 78 1.81 -12.40 4.79
CA ILE A 78 0.49 -12.38 4.16
C ILE A 78 -0.56 -12.90 5.13
N GLU A 79 -1.63 -12.14 5.36
CA GLU A 79 -2.81 -12.56 6.11
C GLU A 79 -3.73 -13.37 5.17
N ALA A 80 -3.65 -14.69 5.25
CA ALA A 80 -4.19 -15.65 4.29
C ALA A 80 -5.73 -15.71 4.23
N GLY A 81 -6.41 -15.34 5.33
CA GLY A 81 -7.86 -15.37 5.41
C GLY A 81 -8.40 -15.55 6.82
N PHE A 82 -9.71 -15.86 6.89
CA PHE A 82 -10.40 -16.17 8.14
C PHE A 82 -10.94 -17.61 8.10
N PRO A 83 -10.14 -18.63 8.45
CA PRO A 83 -10.50 -20.03 8.24
C PRO A 83 -11.71 -20.48 9.05
N ALA A 84 -11.96 -19.89 10.22
CA ALA A 84 -13.13 -20.20 11.04
C ALA A 84 -14.47 -19.64 10.48
N ALA A 85 -14.41 -18.76 9.46
CA ALA A 85 -15.62 -18.19 8.88
C ALA A 85 -16.41 -19.20 8.02
N SER A 86 -15.75 -20.11 7.32
CA SER A 86 -16.39 -21.14 6.49
C SER A 86 -15.41 -22.22 6.05
N GLU A 87 -15.96 -23.38 5.62
CA GLU A 87 -15.17 -24.47 5.02
C GLU A 87 -14.38 -24.03 3.78
N LYS A 88 -14.93 -23.12 2.97
CA LYS A 88 -14.21 -22.54 1.83
C LYS A 88 -12.99 -21.76 2.30
N GLN A 89 -13.13 -20.91 3.33
CA GLN A 89 -12.03 -20.11 3.86
C GLN A 89 -10.94 -21.00 4.46
N ARG A 90 -11.32 -22.05 5.19
CA ARG A 90 -10.37 -23.03 5.71
C ARG A 90 -9.54 -23.66 4.59
N LYS A 91 -10.22 -24.19 3.55
CA LYS A 91 -9.54 -24.77 2.37
C LYS A 91 -8.67 -23.76 1.61
N CYS A 92 -9.02 -22.47 1.62
CA CYS A 92 -8.17 -21.44 1.03
C CYS A 92 -6.85 -21.30 1.80
N VAL A 93 -6.91 -21.26 3.14
CA VAL A 93 -5.70 -21.14 3.97
C VAL A 93 -4.82 -22.40 3.81
N GLU A 94 -5.41 -23.59 3.90
CA GLU A 94 -4.71 -24.86 3.66
C GLU A 94 -4.00 -24.89 2.29
N ALA A 95 -4.69 -24.46 1.23
CA ALA A 95 -4.11 -24.41 -0.12
C ALA A 95 -2.98 -23.35 -0.26
N LEU A 96 -3.04 -22.25 0.48
CA LEU A 96 -1.97 -21.26 0.54
C LEU A 96 -0.74 -21.80 1.26
N VAL A 97 -0.93 -22.52 2.37
CA VAL A 97 0.16 -23.20 3.10
C VAL A 97 0.89 -24.19 2.20
N ASP A 98 0.16 -24.97 1.40
CA ASP A 98 0.73 -25.95 0.45
C ASP A 98 1.57 -25.29 -0.68
N MET A 99 1.47 -23.96 -0.87
CA MET A 99 2.26 -23.25 -1.90
C MET A 99 3.75 -23.13 -1.56
N ASN A 100 4.12 -23.26 -0.29
CA ASN A 100 5.50 -23.07 0.19
C ASN A 100 6.07 -21.71 -0.29
N LEU A 101 5.39 -20.60 0.02
CA LEU A 101 5.83 -19.24 -0.27
C LEU A 101 7.01 -18.86 0.61
N ASP A 102 7.82 -17.89 0.18
CA ASP A 102 8.83 -17.26 1.04
C ASP A 102 8.19 -16.39 2.14
N ALA A 103 7.00 -15.84 1.86
CA ALA A 103 6.21 -15.07 2.81
C ALA A 103 5.66 -15.93 3.95
N GLN A 104 5.75 -15.46 5.20
CA GLN A 104 5.09 -16.07 6.34
C GLN A 104 3.56 -15.89 6.22
N LEU A 105 2.80 -16.95 6.50
CA LEU A 105 1.35 -16.95 6.43
C LEU A 105 0.73 -16.83 7.82
N SER A 106 -0.03 -15.77 8.06
CA SER A 106 -0.90 -15.62 9.23
C SER A 106 -2.35 -15.81 8.84
N ALA A 107 -3.20 -16.23 9.81
CA ALA A 107 -4.63 -16.31 9.61
C ALA A 107 -5.39 -15.61 10.73
N PHE A 108 -6.54 -15.01 10.38
CA PHE A 108 -7.35 -14.25 11.33
C PHE A 108 -8.18 -15.17 12.23
N ALA A 109 -8.26 -14.81 13.52
CA ALA A 109 -9.15 -15.43 14.50
C ALA A 109 -9.76 -14.39 15.46
N ARG A 110 -10.97 -14.60 15.87
CA ARG A 110 -11.52 -13.92 17.03
C ARG A 110 -10.94 -14.56 18.31
N ALA A 111 -10.95 -13.85 19.42
CA ALA A 111 -10.61 -14.42 20.73
C ALA A 111 -11.67 -15.47 21.15
N LYS A 112 -11.57 -16.65 20.53
CA LYS A 112 -12.37 -17.86 20.76
C LYS A 112 -11.50 -19.09 20.48
N LYS A 113 -11.55 -20.08 21.38
CA LYS A 113 -10.75 -21.30 21.26
C LYS A 113 -11.02 -22.05 19.95
N GLU A 114 -12.29 -22.11 19.55
CA GLU A 114 -12.68 -22.79 18.31
C GLU A 114 -12.09 -22.11 17.06
N ASP A 115 -11.96 -20.79 17.04
CA ASP A 115 -11.32 -20.06 15.94
C ASP A 115 -9.79 -20.33 15.94
N ILE A 116 -9.17 -20.36 17.12
CA ILE A 116 -7.74 -20.64 17.30
C ILE A 116 -7.40 -22.07 16.84
N ASP A 117 -8.22 -23.06 17.23
CA ASP A 117 -8.06 -24.46 16.81
C ASP A 117 -8.06 -24.58 15.29
N VAL A 118 -9.02 -23.90 14.61
CA VAL A 118 -9.12 -23.93 13.15
C VAL A 118 -7.91 -23.27 12.47
N VAL A 119 -7.34 -22.21 13.07
CA VAL A 119 -6.09 -21.63 12.54
C VAL A 119 -4.93 -22.59 12.71
N ALA A 120 -4.75 -23.17 13.89
CA ALA A 120 -3.69 -24.15 14.15
C ALA A 120 -3.79 -25.37 13.22
N ASP A 121 -4.99 -25.90 13.05
CA ASP A 121 -5.26 -27.05 12.16
C ASP A 121 -5.03 -26.74 10.67
N SER A 122 -5.13 -25.45 10.26
CA SER A 122 -4.91 -25.03 8.87
C SER A 122 -3.43 -25.02 8.45
N GLY A 123 -2.50 -25.13 9.40
CA GLY A 123 -1.06 -25.11 9.15
C GLY A 123 -0.47 -23.72 8.91
N ALA A 124 -1.21 -22.62 9.19
CA ALA A 124 -0.67 -21.27 9.11
C ALA A 124 0.46 -21.07 10.14
N ASP A 125 1.48 -20.28 9.78
CA ASP A 125 2.63 -19.99 10.64
C ASP A 125 2.27 -19.14 11.85
N GLY A 126 1.25 -18.28 11.69
CA GLY A 126 0.83 -17.33 12.72
C GLY A 126 -0.66 -17.04 12.74
N ILE A 127 -1.05 -16.36 13.79
CA ILE A 127 -2.43 -15.95 14.05
C ILE A 127 -2.56 -14.46 14.28
N VAL A 128 -3.56 -13.83 13.64
CA VAL A 128 -4.02 -12.49 13.99
C VAL A 128 -5.20 -12.64 14.93
N LEU A 129 -4.93 -12.60 16.24
CA LEU A 129 -5.94 -12.78 17.28
C LEU A 129 -6.60 -11.44 17.60
N SER A 130 -7.87 -11.29 17.23
CA SER A 130 -8.62 -10.04 17.36
C SER A 130 -9.58 -10.03 18.53
N LEU A 131 -9.46 -9.00 19.36
CA LEU A 131 -10.40 -8.66 20.42
C LEU A 131 -10.62 -7.14 20.45
N SER A 132 -11.88 -6.70 20.27
CA SER A 132 -12.20 -5.27 20.17
C SER A 132 -12.13 -4.59 21.54
N ILE A 133 -11.36 -3.49 21.65
CA ILE A 133 -11.01 -2.88 22.94
C ILE A 133 -11.86 -1.67 23.31
N SER A 134 -12.41 -0.94 22.34
CA SER A 134 -13.11 0.32 22.62
C SER A 134 -14.34 0.19 23.50
N PRO A 135 -14.73 1.24 24.24
CA PRO A 135 -15.93 1.22 25.08
C PRO A 135 -17.20 0.92 24.27
N TYR A 136 -17.25 1.34 23.00
CA TYR A 136 -18.38 1.05 22.12
C TYR A 136 -18.52 -0.44 21.84
N HIS A 137 -17.40 -1.11 21.51
CA HIS A 137 -17.44 -2.54 21.27
C HIS A 137 -17.65 -3.36 22.54
N ARG A 138 -17.03 -2.96 23.65
CA ARG A 138 -17.29 -3.63 24.95
C ARG A 138 -18.75 -3.54 25.35
N GLU A 139 -19.39 -2.38 25.13
CA GLU A 139 -20.81 -2.18 25.46
C GLU A 139 -21.73 -2.94 24.50
N TYR A 140 -21.60 -2.70 23.18
CA TYR A 140 -22.61 -3.16 22.22
C TYR A 140 -22.30 -4.52 21.59
N LYS A 141 -21.03 -4.83 21.28
CA LYS A 141 -20.60 -6.10 20.68
C LYS A 141 -20.46 -7.19 21.73
N PHE A 142 -19.96 -6.85 22.93
CA PHE A 142 -19.70 -7.77 24.03
C PHE A 142 -20.67 -7.59 25.22
N LYS A 143 -21.78 -6.91 25.03
CA LYS A 143 -22.90 -6.81 25.99
C LYS A 143 -22.49 -6.28 27.38
N GLY A 144 -21.70 -5.24 27.43
CA GLY A 144 -21.23 -4.61 28.66
C GLY A 144 -20.02 -5.30 29.30
N MET A 145 -19.09 -5.83 28.48
CA MET A 145 -17.86 -6.43 29.01
C MET A 145 -17.03 -5.42 29.80
N SER A 146 -16.68 -5.77 31.05
CA SER A 146 -15.82 -4.94 31.90
C SER A 146 -14.37 -4.96 31.40
N LYS A 147 -13.55 -4.00 31.83
CA LYS A 147 -12.12 -3.97 31.53
C LYS A 147 -11.37 -5.18 32.11
N GLU A 148 -11.78 -5.60 33.31
CA GLU A 148 -11.23 -6.76 34.01
C GLU A 148 -11.51 -8.04 33.21
N THR A 149 -12.77 -8.27 32.82
CA THR A 149 -13.17 -9.43 32.01
C THR A 149 -12.49 -9.40 30.63
N TYR A 150 -12.27 -8.20 30.08
CA TYR A 150 -11.52 -8.05 28.82
C TYR A 150 -10.08 -8.58 28.96
N LEU A 151 -9.37 -8.17 30.01
CA LEU A 151 -7.99 -8.61 30.27
C LEU A 151 -7.89 -10.11 30.53
N GLU A 152 -8.79 -10.66 31.33
CA GLU A 152 -8.87 -12.11 31.58
C GLU A 152 -9.12 -12.90 30.28
N THR A 153 -10.06 -12.41 29.44
CA THR A 153 -10.34 -13.04 28.14
C THR A 153 -9.12 -12.96 27.21
N LEU A 154 -8.44 -11.82 27.21
CA LEU A 154 -7.25 -11.61 26.38
C LEU A 154 -6.12 -12.57 26.77
N GLU A 155 -5.77 -12.62 28.05
CA GLU A 155 -4.73 -13.49 28.60
C GLU A 155 -5.03 -14.97 28.31
N GLU A 156 -6.27 -15.42 28.57
CA GLU A 156 -6.69 -16.79 28.31
C GLU A 156 -6.49 -17.21 26.85
N HIS A 157 -6.91 -16.36 25.89
CA HIS A 157 -6.90 -16.74 24.48
C HIS A 157 -5.52 -16.58 23.84
N ILE A 158 -4.70 -15.64 24.28
CA ILE A 158 -3.31 -15.53 23.82
C ILE A 158 -2.50 -16.72 24.34
N SER A 159 -2.55 -17.04 25.64
CA SER A 159 -1.89 -18.21 26.20
C SER A 159 -2.37 -19.52 25.57
N TYR A 160 -3.64 -19.58 25.18
CA TYR A 160 -4.15 -20.74 24.44
C TYR A 160 -3.55 -20.85 23.04
N ALA A 161 -3.43 -19.74 22.30
CA ALA A 161 -2.78 -19.73 20.99
C ALA A 161 -1.27 -20.03 21.08
N GLU A 162 -0.60 -19.51 22.12
CA GLU A 162 0.81 -19.79 22.41
C GLU A 162 1.09 -21.28 22.58
N SER A 163 0.17 -22.04 23.20
CA SER A 163 0.32 -23.48 23.39
C SER A 163 0.39 -24.29 22.09
N TYR A 164 -0.01 -23.71 20.94
CA TYR A 164 0.15 -24.30 19.59
C TYR A 164 1.48 -23.94 18.92
N GLY A 165 2.27 -23.01 19.50
CA GLY A 165 3.52 -22.53 18.92
C GLY A 165 3.31 -21.60 17.70
N LEU A 166 2.18 -20.94 17.59
CA LEU A 166 1.88 -19.98 16.54
C LEU A 166 2.60 -18.65 16.79
N TYR A 167 3.00 -17.93 15.73
CA TYR A 167 3.39 -16.53 15.82
C TYR A 167 2.15 -15.67 16.06
N ILE A 168 2.04 -15.03 17.22
CA ILE A 168 0.81 -14.37 17.69
C ILE A 168 0.86 -12.87 17.49
N ILE A 169 -0.05 -12.35 16.66
CA ILE A 169 -0.27 -10.92 16.46
C ILE A 169 -1.57 -10.55 17.22
N TYR A 170 -1.42 -9.88 18.36
CA TYR A 170 -2.57 -9.35 19.06
C TYR A 170 -3.12 -8.13 18.36
N SER A 171 -4.35 -8.20 17.85
CA SER A 171 -5.05 -7.11 17.15
C SER A 171 -6.14 -6.52 18.04
N ALA A 172 -5.84 -5.37 18.67
CA ALA A 172 -6.80 -4.62 19.48
C ALA A 172 -7.74 -3.81 18.57
N GLU A 173 -8.78 -4.45 18.03
CA GLU A 173 -9.75 -3.78 17.16
C GLU A 173 -10.31 -2.52 17.82
N ASP A 174 -10.31 -1.40 17.09
CA ASP A 174 -10.82 -0.10 17.52
C ASP A 174 -9.99 0.58 18.64
N THR A 175 -8.68 0.42 18.60
CA THR A 175 -7.73 1.03 19.55
C THR A 175 -7.90 2.53 19.64
N THR A 176 -8.05 3.22 18.50
CA THR A 176 -8.03 4.69 18.40
C THR A 176 -9.22 5.36 19.09
N ARG A 177 -10.26 4.60 19.44
CA ARG A 177 -11.43 5.12 20.15
C ARG A 177 -11.53 4.68 21.62
N GLU A 178 -10.54 3.95 22.14
CA GLU A 178 -10.42 3.76 23.59
C GLU A 178 -9.80 5.03 24.20
N ASN A 179 -10.49 5.62 25.17
CA ASN A 179 -10.10 6.88 25.79
C ASN A 179 -9.32 6.74 27.10
N ASP A 180 -9.19 5.50 27.60
CA ASP A 180 -8.39 5.17 28.77
C ASP A 180 -7.02 4.63 28.32
N LEU A 181 -6.03 5.52 28.27
CA LEU A 181 -4.68 5.18 27.84
C LEU A 181 -3.99 4.16 28.76
N ASP A 182 -4.26 4.22 30.07
CA ASP A 182 -3.67 3.27 31.04
C ASP A 182 -4.25 1.87 30.83
N PHE A 183 -5.54 1.78 30.52
CA PHE A 183 -6.16 0.51 30.15
C PHE A 183 -5.59 -0.02 28.81
N LEU A 184 -5.41 0.83 27.80
CA LEU A 184 -4.75 0.43 26.56
C LEU A 184 -3.37 -0.16 26.82
N LYS A 185 -2.51 0.55 27.53
CA LYS A 185 -1.17 0.11 27.90
C LYS A 185 -1.20 -1.24 28.62
N LYS A 186 -2.11 -1.37 29.60
CA LYS A 186 -2.29 -2.60 30.36
C LYS A 186 -2.71 -3.76 29.45
N ALA A 187 -3.65 -3.54 28.52
CA ALA A 187 -4.10 -4.58 27.60
C ALA A 187 -2.98 -5.09 26.69
N TYR A 188 -2.20 -4.18 26.10
CA TYR A 188 -1.06 -4.58 25.27
C TYR A 188 0.02 -5.29 26.08
N LYS A 189 0.30 -4.84 27.32
CA LYS A 189 1.26 -5.50 28.21
C LYS A 189 0.78 -6.89 28.64
N THR A 190 -0.51 -7.03 28.95
CA THR A 190 -1.13 -8.34 29.22
C THR A 190 -0.97 -9.29 28.04
N ALA A 191 -1.16 -8.80 26.81
CA ALA A 191 -0.98 -9.61 25.61
C ALA A 191 0.48 -10.08 25.45
N GLU A 192 1.45 -9.20 25.63
CA GLU A 192 2.88 -9.54 25.60
C GLU A 192 3.23 -10.58 26.67
N GLU A 193 2.80 -10.37 27.91
CA GLU A 193 3.05 -11.27 29.04
C GLU A 193 2.38 -12.64 28.85
N ALA A 194 1.28 -12.70 28.11
CA ALA A 194 0.58 -13.94 27.76
C ALA A 194 1.18 -14.68 26.55
N GLY A 195 2.20 -14.12 25.87
CA GLY A 195 2.92 -14.75 24.77
C GLY A 195 2.65 -14.18 23.38
N ALA A 196 2.10 -12.96 23.25
CA ALA A 196 2.01 -12.31 21.96
C ALA A 196 3.40 -11.89 21.43
N ASP A 197 3.67 -12.16 20.16
CA ASP A 197 4.93 -11.81 19.47
C ASP A 197 4.89 -10.40 18.87
N ARG A 198 3.68 -9.87 18.58
CA ARG A 198 3.50 -8.53 18.01
C ARG A 198 2.19 -7.89 18.49
N ALA A 199 2.24 -6.59 18.71
CA ALA A 199 1.10 -5.75 19.10
C ALA A 199 0.57 -4.96 17.89
N ARG A 200 -0.68 -5.20 17.46
CA ARG A 200 -1.30 -4.44 16.35
C ARG A 200 -2.21 -3.35 16.89
N VAL A 201 -1.85 -2.09 16.59
CA VAL A 201 -2.65 -0.87 16.88
C VAL A 201 -3.56 -0.60 15.68
N VAL A 202 -4.87 -0.49 15.92
CA VAL A 202 -5.88 -0.48 14.87
C VAL A 202 -6.70 0.80 14.87
N ASP A 203 -6.67 1.55 13.77
CA ASP A 203 -7.60 2.64 13.47
C ASP A 203 -8.77 2.10 12.65
N THR A 204 -9.68 1.39 13.32
CA THR A 204 -10.79 0.65 12.69
C THR A 204 -11.72 1.53 11.89
N LEU A 205 -11.95 2.77 12.30
CA LEU A 205 -12.86 3.68 11.60
C LEU A 205 -12.13 4.73 10.74
N GLY A 206 -10.80 4.64 10.59
CA GLY A 206 -10.03 5.61 9.83
C GLY A 206 -10.23 7.05 10.30
N CYS A 207 -10.42 7.24 11.61
CA CYS A 207 -10.78 8.53 12.21
C CYS A 207 -9.63 9.24 12.93
N ALA A 208 -8.49 8.59 13.06
CA ALA A 208 -7.30 9.18 13.65
C ALA A 208 -6.58 10.11 12.68
N SER A 209 -5.90 11.13 13.23
CA SER A 209 -4.93 11.94 12.49
C SER A 209 -3.54 11.32 12.58
N PRO A 210 -2.58 11.70 11.68
CA PRO A 210 -1.21 11.24 11.77
C PRO A 210 -0.56 11.51 13.14
N ASN A 211 -0.80 12.69 13.72
CA ASN A 211 -0.33 13.01 15.08
C ASN A 211 -0.97 12.11 16.14
N GLY A 212 -2.26 11.78 16.00
CA GLY A 212 -2.97 10.88 16.93
C GLY A 212 -2.40 9.47 16.88
N MET A 213 -2.16 8.93 15.68
CA MET A 213 -1.53 7.63 15.52
C MET A 213 -0.11 7.60 16.07
N ALA A 214 0.72 8.59 15.72
CA ALA A 214 2.09 8.71 16.25
C ALA A 214 2.11 8.79 17.78
N TYR A 215 1.18 9.54 18.38
CA TYR A 215 1.04 9.63 19.82
C TYR A 215 0.73 8.27 20.45
N LEU A 216 -0.29 7.56 19.94
CA LEU A 216 -0.71 6.25 20.47
C LEU A 216 0.42 5.22 20.36
N VAL A 217 1.04 5.09 19.18
CA VAL A 217 2.15 4.15 18.95
C VAL A 217 3.29 4.43 19.93
N LYS A 218 3.66 5.70 20.09
CA LYS A 218 4.73 6.10 21.01
C LYS A 218 4.39 5.80 22.46
N GLU A 219 3.14 6.04 22.90
CA GLU A 219 2.73 5.80 24.29
C GLU A 219 2.62 4.31 24.61
N ILE A 220 2.09 3.52 23.68
CA ILE A 220 1.98 2.05 23.82
C ILE A 220 3.41 1.44 23.78
N GLY A 221 4.26 1.87 22.86
CA GLY A 221 5.62 1.35 22.70
C GLY A 221 6.55 1.61 23.91
N LYS A 222 6.20 2.50 24.84
CA LYS A 222 6.97 2.67 26.09
C LYS A 222 6.85 1.48 27.05
N GLU A 223 5.80 0.72 26.92
CA GLU A 223 5.47 -0.42 27.82
C GLU A 223 5.87 -1.77 27.23
N LEU A 224 6.18 -1.84 25.92
CA LEU A 224 6.35 -3.09 25.19
C LEU A 224 7.81 -3.31 24.78
N GLU A 225 8.24 -4.56 24.83
CA GLU A 225 9.49 -5.06 24.23
C GLU A 225 9.22 -5.70 22.85
N ILE A 226 7.99 -6.15 22.59
CA ILE A 226 7.59 -6.73 21.31
C ILE A 226 7.33 -5.65 20.24
N PRO A 227 7.53 -5.95 18.94
CA PRO A 227 7.29 -5.01 17.84
C PRO A 227 5.83 -4.57 17.73
N ILE A 228 5.64 -3.36 17.18
CA ILE A 228 4.31 -2.79 16.95
C ILE A 228 3.99 -2.80 15.45
N GLU A 229 2.83 -3.31 15.12
CA GLU A 229 2.20 -3.21 13.82
C GLU A 229 1.05 -2.21 13.85
N VAL A 230 0.82 -1.51 12.73
CA VAL A 230 -0.34 -0.61 12.59
C VAL A 230 -1.23 -1.05 11.45
N HIS A 231 -2.55 -0.94 11.68
CA HIS A 231 -3.60 -1.23 10.70
C HIS A 231 -4.53 -0.01 10.62
N CYS A 232 -4.42 0.76 9.53
CA CYS A 232 -5.10 2.04 9.39
C CYS A 232 -6.13 1.99 8.26
N HIS A 233 -7.43 2.16 8.62
CA HIS A 233 -8.48 2.38 7.62
C HIS A 233 -8.41 3.78 7.00
N ASN A 234 -9.04 3.95 5.84
CA ASN A 234 -8.87 5.10 4.95
C ASN A 234 -10.10 6.01 4.86
N ASP A 235 -10.99 5.99 5.85
CA ASP A 235 -12.25 6.74 5.82
C ASP A 235 -12.07 8.26 5.70
N LEU A 236 -11.01 8.82 6.29
CA LEU A 236 -10.60 10.22 6.10
C LEU A 236 -9.56 10.42 4.97
N GLY A 237 -9.19 9.38 4.23
CA GLY A 237 -8.12 9.45 3.22
C GLY A 237 -6.72 9.58 3.82
N LEU A 238 -6.51 9.17 5.07
CA LEU A 238 -5.26 9.36 5.81
C LEU A 238 -4.49 8.07 6.09
N ALA A 239 -4.92 6.92 5.59
CA ALA A 239 -4.31 5.64 5.93
C ALA A 239 -2.80 5.58 5.65
N LEU A 240 -2.34 6.06 4.48
CA LEU A 240 -0.92 6.16 4.16
C LEU A 240 -0.18 7.06 5.16
N ALA A 241 -0.69 8.27 5.39
CA ALA A 241 -0.07 9.25 6.28
C ALA A 241 -0.04 8.76 7.74
N ASN A 242 -1.13 8.12 8.21
CA ASN A 242 -1.22 7.52 9.53
C ASN A 242 -0.19 6.39 9.71
N SER A 243 -0.05 5.52 8.71
CA SER A 243 0.92 4.43 8.71
C SER A 243 2.37 4.94 8.78
N LEU A 244 2.73 5.93 7.94
CA LEU A 244 4.07 6.51 7.94
C LEU A 244 4.38 7.26 9.24
N ALA A 245 3.44 8.04 9.78
CA ALA A 245 3.60 8.70 11.06
C ALA A 245 3.77 7.71 12.22
N SER A 246 3.12 6.55 12.13
CA SER A 246 3.26 5.45 13.09
C SER A 246 4.65 4.80 13.01
N VAL A 247 5.17 4.59 11.80
CA VAL A 247 6.54 4.09 11.56
C VAL A 247 7.56 5.05 12.16
N GLU A 248 7.41 6.35 11.95
CA GLU A 248 8.28 7.36 12.56
C GLU A 248 8.18 7.40 14.09
N ALA A 249 7.05 6.99 14.65
CA ALA A 249 6.79 6.91 16.09
C ALA A 249 7.26 5.60 16.73
N GLY A 250 7.72 4.61 15.95
CA GLY A 250 8.28 3.35 16.45
C GLY A 250 7.51 2.08 16.05
N ALA A 251 6.48 2.17 15.21
CA ALA A 251 5.92 0.97 14.60
C ALA A 251 6.91 0.38 13.59
N SER A 252 7.09 -0.93 13.62
CA SER A 252 8.01 -1.65 12.75
C SER A 252 7.33 -2.33 11.55
N THR A 253 6.01 -2.52 11.62
CA THR A 253 5.22 -3.22 10.61
C THR A 253 3.97 -2.41 10.23
N VAL A 254 3.61 -2.43 8.95
CA VAL A 254 2.39 -1.82 8.42
C VAL A 254 1.51 -2.89 7.79
N SER A 255 0.27 -3.00 8.28
CA SER A 255 -0.76 -3.80 7.62
C SER A 255 -1.32 -3.07 6.41
N THR A 256 -1.37 -3.75 5.26
CA THR A 256 -1.75 -3.17 3.98
C THR A 256 -2.73 -4.05 3.21
N SER A 257 -3.31 -3.52 2.14
CA SER A 257 -3.96 -4.33 1.11
C SER A 257 -3.71 -3.75 -0.28
N VAL A 258 -3.65 -4.61 -1.28
CA VAL A 258 -3.50 -4.17 -2.68
C VAL A 258 -4.75 -3.37 -3.10
N ASN A 259 -4.52 -2.23 -3.73
CA ASN A 259 -5.56 -1.27 -4.11
C ASN A 259 -6.36 -0.69 -2.93
N GLY A 260 -5.88 -0.89 -1.70
CA GLY A 260 -6.57 -0.44 -0.51
C GLY A 260 -7.91 -1.16 -0.27
N LEU A 261 -8.09 -2.37 -0.81
CA LEU A 261 -9.31 -3.14 -0.60
C LEU A 261 -9.53 -3.39 0.90
N GLY A 262 -10.78 -3.34 1.33
CA GLY A 262 -11.19 -3.54 2.72
C GLY A 262 -12.57 -2.98 3.01
N GLU A 263 -12.98 -3.10 4.25
CA GLU A 263 -14.25 -2.54 4.72
C GLU A 263 -14.35 -1.03 4.44
N ARG A 264 -15.52 -0.57 4.01
CA ARG A 264 -15.87 0.84 3.74
C ARG A 264 -14.93 1.51 2.72
N ALA A 265 -13.99 2.37 3.19
CA ALA A 265 -13.00 3.05 2.35
C ALA A 265 -11.68 2.27 2.22
N GLY A 266 -11.62 1.05 2.79
CA GLY A 266 -10.45 0.19 2.77
C GLY A 266 -9.36 0.60 3.76
N ILE A 267 -8.13 0.15 3.51
CA ILE A 267 -6.94 0.38 4.35
C ILE A 267 -5.77 0.96 3.55
N ALA A 268 -4.62 1.13 4.21
CA ALA A 268 -3.38 1.56 3.56
C ALA A 268 -3.02 0.65 2.37
N MET A 269 -2.67 1.26 1.23
CA MET A 269 -2.40 0.53 -0.03
C MET A 269 -0.98 -0.03 -0.05
N THR A 270 -0.83 -1.32 -0.34
CA THR A 270 0.47 -2.01 -0.47
C THR A 270 1.40 -1.31 -1.46
N GLU A 271 0.87 -0.96 -2.63
CA GLU A 271 1.62 -0.30 -3.70
C GLU A 271 1.86 1.21 -3.49
N GLU A 272 1.39 1.77 -2.37
CA GLU A 272 1.75 3.10 -1.91
C GLU A 272 2.72 3.04 -0.73
N ILE A 273 2.51 2.13 0.22
CA ILE A 273 3.36 1.93 1.40
C ILE A 273 4.76 1.47 0.98
N ILE A 274 4.88 0.45 0.13
CA ILE A 274 6.18 -0.09 -0.28
C ILE A 274 7.09 0.98 -0.91
N PRO A 275 6.65 1.75 -1.92
CA PRO A 275 7.48 2.81 -2.48
C PRO A 275 7.74 3.96 -1.49
N ALA A 276 6.78 4.30 -0.63
CA ALA A 276 7.00 5.32 0.39
C ALA A 276 8.09 4.91 1.40
N LEU A 277 8.07 3.65 1.87
CA LEU A 277 9.11 3.09 2.73
C LEU A 277 10.49 3.13 2.05
N HIS A 278 10.56 2.82 0.75
CA HIS A 278 11.81 2.90 0.00
C HIS A 278 12.29 4.34 -0.18
N MET A 279 11.42 5.23 -0.65
CA MET A 279 11.77 6.60 -1.02
C MET A 279 12.03 7.52 0.20
N LEU A 280 11.46 7.19 1.36
CA LEU A 280 11.62 7.97 2.59
C LEU A 280 12.63 7.36 3.56
N TYR A 281 12.73 6.03 3.61
CA TYR A 281 13.54 5.34 4.63
C TYR A 281 14.59 4.39 4.03
N GLY A 282 14.62 4.21 2.70
CA GLY A 282 15.68 3.47 2.01
C GLY A 282 15.53 1.95 2.04
N THR A 283 14.34 1.43 2.32
CA THR A 283 14.03 0.00 2.27
C THR A 283 14.23 -0.53 0.86
N SER A 284 14.91 -1.66 0.68
CA SER A 284 15.26 -2.17 -0.66
C SER A 284 15.01 -3.67 -0.83
N ILE A 285 14.04 -4.22 -0.09
CA ILE A 285 13.73 -5.66 -0.11
C ILE A 285 12.65 -6.02 -1.14
N PHE A 286 12.01 -5.04 -1.78
CA PHE A 286 10.84 -5.24 -2.63
C PHE A 286 11.15 -5.10 -4.12
N GLU A 287 10.55 -5.96 -4.94
CA GLU A 287 10.55 -5.87 -6.41
C GLU A 287 9.47 -4.87 -6.88
N MET A 288 9.71 -3.57 -6.66
CA MET A 288 8.73 -2.49 -6.92
C MET A 288 8.25 -2.44 -8.37
N ASN A 289 9.06 -2.91 -9.34
CA ASN A 289 8.68 -2.99 -10.76
C ASN A 289 7.50 -3.94 -11.03
N GLN A 290 7.12 -4.75 -10.05
CA GLN A 290 5.98 -5.65 -10.13
C GLN A 290 4.68 -5.06 -9.55
N LEU A 291 4.74 -3.91 -8.85
CA LEU A 291 3.58 -3.34 -8.13
C LEU A 291 2.43 -2.94 -9.06
N THR A 292 2.73 -2.35 -10.23
CA THR A 292 1.66 -2.04 -11.20
C THR A 292 0.96 -3.30 -11.71
N SER A 293 1.71 -4.37 -11.99
CA SER A 293 1.10 -5.63 -12.44
C SER A 293 0.33 -6.35 -11.32
N LEU A 294 0.76 -6.22 -10.07
CA LEU A 294 0.02 -6.70 -8.90
C LEU A 294 -1.31 -5.93 -8.74
N SER A 295 -1.27 -4.59 -8.77
CA SER A 295 -2.47 -3.75 -8.72
C SER A 295 -3.46 -4.12 -9.83
N ASN A 296 -2.99 -4.32 -11.07
CA ASN A 296 -3.83 -4.70 -12.21
C ASN A 296 -4.46 -6.09 -12.04
N LEU A 297 -3.70 -7.07 -11.56
CA LEU A 297 -4.21 -8.41 -11.26
C LEU A 297 -5.36 -8.35 -10.25
N VAL A 298 -5.18 -7.60 -9.16
CA VAL A 298 -6.21 -7.48 -8.12
C VAL A 298 -7.44 -6.69 -8.63
N GLN A 299 -7.26 -5.68 -9.49
CA GLN A 299 -8.39 -5.01 -10.16
C GLN A 299 -9.19 -5.97 -11.05
N GLU A 300 -8.51 -6.84 -11.78
CA GLU A 300 -9.15 -7.83 -12.65
C GLU A 300 -9.95 -8.85 -11.83
N ILE A 301 -9.35 -9.40 -10.78
CA ILE A 301 -9.95 -10.43 -9.93
C ILE A 301 -11.10 -9.86 -9.08
N SER A 302 -10.90 -8.71 -8.44
CA SER A 302 -11.90 -8.10 -7.55
C SER A 302 -13.04 -7.42 -8.29
N GLY A 303 -12.83 -7.03 -9.56
CA GLY A 303 -13.74 -6.19 -10.32
C GLY A 303 -13.74 -4.71 -9.91
N ILE A 304 -13.00 -4.34 -8.87
CA ILE A 304 -12.87 -2.96 -8.40
C ILE A 304 -11.81 -2.24 -9.23
N ARG A 305 -12.22 -1.23 -10.01
CA ARG A 305 -11.31 -0.45 -10.86
C ARG A 305 -10.75 0.75 -10.13
N MET A 306 -9.45 0.93 -10.24
CA MET A 306 -8.77 2.12 -9.72
C MET A 306 -8.85 3.28 -10.73
N PRO A 307 -8.93 4.53 -10.24
CA PRO A 307 -8.92 5.69 -11.12
C PRO A 307 -7.57 5.82 -11.85
N PRO A 308 -7.55 6.29 -13.10
CA PRO A 308 -6.30 6.43 -13.87
C PRO A 308 -5.23 7.31 -13.21
N HIS A 309 -5.64 8.24 -12.34
CA HIS A 309 -4.75 9.13 -11.59
C HIS A 309 -4.38 8.61 -10.19
N LYS A 310 -4.65 7.32 -9.90
CA LYS A 310 -4.21 6.71 -8.65
C LYS A 310 -2.69 6.86 -8.49
N PRO A 311 -2.18 7.29 -7.33
CA PRO A 311 -0.75 7.43 -7.10
C PRO A 311 0.04 6.16 -7.47
N LEU A 312 1.23 6.35 -7.99
CA LEU A 312 2.26 5.33 -8.28
C LEU A 312 1.89 4.26 -9.32
N THR A 313 0.69 3.69 -9.31
CA THR A 313 0.28 2.57 -10.18
C THR A 313 -0.81 2.92 -11.20
N GLY A 314 -1.40 4.10 -11.13
CA GLY A 314 -2.42 4.55 -12.08
C GLY A 314 -1.85 4.80 -13.48
N ASP A 315 -2.71 4.70 -14.50
CA ASP A 315 -2.31 4.81 -15.91
C ASP A 315 -1.73 6.18 -16.30
N ASN A 316 -2.09 7.23 -15.56
CA ASN A 316 -1.73 8.61 -15.86
C ASN A 316 -0.56 9.16 -15.03
N VAL A 317 -0.04 8.42 -14.03
CA VAL A 317 0.98 8.96 -13.10
C VAL A 317 2.30 9.29 -13.77
N ASN A 318 2.60 8.62 -14.89
CA ASN A 318 3.79 8.87 -15.73
C ASN A 318 3.39 9.38 -17.12
N ALA A 319 2.26 10.11 -17.21
CA ALA A 319 1.72 10.64 -18.44
C ALA A 319 1.78 12.18 -18.46
N HIS A 320 2.16 12.74 -19.59
CA HIS A 320 2.31 14.19 -19.79
C HIS A 320 1.47 14.65 -20.98
N SER A 321 0.54 15.58 -20.72
CA SER A 321 -0.37 16.17 -21.72
C SER A 321 0.06 17.59 -22.09
N SER A 322 0.38 18.44 -21.10
CA SER A 322 0.80 19.83 -21.34
C SER A 322 2.10 19.94 -22.11
N GLY A 323 2.15 20.76 -23.16
CA GLY A 323 3.35 20.99 -23.97
C GLY A 323 4.57 21.48 -23.17
N ILE A 324 4.35 22.22 -22.07
CA ILE A 324 5.43 22.65 -21.15
C ILE A 324 6.04 21.43 -20.45
N HIS A 325 5.18 20.54 -19.91
CA HIS A 325 5.63 19.31 -19.26
C HIS A 325 6.30 18.37 -20.26
N GLN A 326 5.70 18.19 -21.45
CA GLN A 326 6.29 17.38 -22.53
C GLN A 326 7.69 17.86 -22.88
N HIS A 327 7.85 19.15 -23.13
CA HIS A 327 9.18 19.71 -23.44
C HIS A 327 10.17 19.47 -22.29
N GLY A 328 9.77 19.80 -21.06
CA GLY A 328 10.62 19.62 -19.88
C GLY A 328 11.09 18.17 -19.71
N VAL A 329 10.15 17.23 -19.67
CA VAL A 329 10.46 15.81 -19.42
C VAL A 329 11.26 15.17 -20.55
N LEU A 330 11.09 15.63 -21.81
CA LEU A 330 11.84 15.15 -22.96
C LEU A 330 13.27 15.70 -23.02
N VAL A 331 13.50 16.92 -22.48
CA VAL A 331 14.84 17.48 -22.32
C VAL A 331 15.56 16.82 -21.14
N ASN A 332 14.90 16.78 -19.99
CA ASN A 332 15.41 16.10 -18.79
C ASN A 332 14.23 15.62 -17.93
N PRO A 333 14.08 14.30 -17.73
CA PRO A 333 13.00 13.74 -16.92
C PRO A 333 12.86 14.36 -15.53
N THR A 334 13.96 14.72 -14.89
CA THR A 334 13.98 15.28 -13.53
C THR A 334 13.18 16.58 -13.34
N THR A 335 12.76 17.21 -14.46
CA THR A 335 11.92 18.41 -14.41
C THR A 335 10.51 18.13 -13.89
N TYR A 336 9.98 16.91 -14.13
CA TYR A 336 8.61 16.54 -13.76
C TYR A 336 8.46 15.11 -13.25
N GLU A 337 9.54 14.32 -13.20
CA GLU A 337 9.55 12.96 -12.68
C GLU A 337 10.58 12.88 -11.54
N PHE A 338 10.13 12.55 -10.34
CA PHE A 338 11.02 12.40 -9.18
C PHE A 338 11.51 10.97 -8.97
N TYR A 339 10.97 10.00 -9.75
CA TYR A 339 11.44 8.61 -9.86
C TYR A 339 11.30 8.13 -11.32
N PRO A 340 12.12 7.19 -11.78
CA PRO A 340 12.00 6.65 -13.12
C PRO A 340 10.76 5.72 -13.23
N PRO A 341 9.90 5.88 -14.26
CA PRO A 341 8.66 5.08 -14.41
C PRO A 341 8.86 3.56 -14.36
N ARG A 342 10.01 3.06 -14.86
CA ARG A 342 10.36 1.64 -14.81
C ARG A 342 10.43 1.06 -13.40
N MET A 343 10.68 1.89 -12.40
CA MET A 343 10.72 1.47 -10.98
C MET A 343 9.38 0.89 -10.53
N MET A 344 8.27 1.41 -11.08
CA MET A 344 6.91 0.92 -10.82
C MET A 344 6.41 -0.03 -11.92
N GLY A 345 7.29 -0.51 -12.82
CA GLY A 345 6.90 -1.35 -13.95
C GLY A 345 6.13 -0.60 -15.03
N GLN A 346 6.30 0.71 -15.13
CA GLN A 346 5.61 1.57 -16.08
C GLN A 346 6.54 2.19 -17.11
N LYS A 347 5.94 2.86 -18.12
CA LYS A 347 6.63 3.67 -19.12
C LYS A 347 6.05 5.09 -19.10
N ARG A 348 6.88 6.07 -19.49
CA ARG A 348 6.40 7.42 -19.75
C ARG A 348 5.43 7.40 -20.92
N LYS A 349 4.34 8.18 -20.80
CA LYS A 349 3.33 8.37 -21.84
C LYS A 349 3.27 9.85 -22.21
N ILE A 350 3.21 10.14 -23.50
CA ILE A 350 3.01 11.49 -24.01
C ILE A 350 1.64 11.50 -24.70
N TYR A 351 0.70 12.27 -24.17
CA TYR A 351 -0.62 12.45 -24.75
C TYR A 351 -0.64 13.67 -25.69
N ILE A 352 -1.18 13.50 -26.88
CA ILE A 352 -1.34 14.59 -27.85
C ILE A 352 -2.78 15.06 -27.82
N ASP A 353 -2.97 16.28 -27.36
CA ASP A 353 -4.28 16.95 -27.22
C ASP A 353 -4.16 18.47 -27.43
N GLU A 354 -5.21 19.21 -27.07
CA GLU A 354 -5.29 20.67 -27.22
C GLU A 354 -4.12 21.41 -26.55
N LEU A 355 -3.68 20.94 -25.38
CA LEU A 355 -2.60 21.54 -24.58
C LEU A 355 -1.21 21.01 -24.97
N GLY A 356 -1.15 20.04 -25.87
CA GLY A 356 0.09 19.43 -26.34
C GLY A 356 0.98 20.40 -27.10
N GLY A 357 2.24 20.02 -27.25
CA GLY A 357 3.26 20.77 -27.96
C GLY A 357 3.92 19.98 -29.12
N ARG A 358 4.62 20.70 -30.02
CA ARG A 358 5.34 20.07 -31.15
C ARG A 358 6.35 19.00 -30.74
N HIS A 359 7.00 19.16 -29.58
CA HIS A 359 7.96 18.19 -29.06
C HIS A 359 7.29 16.84 -28.72
N GLY A 360 6.02 16.88 -28.24
CA GLY A 360 5.23 15.66 -28.05
C GLY A 360 4.95 14.93 -29.36
N ILE A 361 4.64 15.66 -30.45
CA ILE A 361 4.41 15.08 -31.77
C ILE A 361 5.70 14.46 -32.32
N ILE A 362 6.83 15.15 -32.21
CA ILE A 362 8.15 14.64 -32.65
C ILE A 362 8.48 13.36 -31.85
N TYR A 363 8.21 13.36 -30.54
CA TYR A 363 8.46 12.20 -29.69
C TYR A 363 7.59 10.99 -30.13
N VAL A 364 6.28 11.19 -30.32
CA VAL A 364 5.36 10.12 -30.75
C VAL A 364 5.77 9.59 -32.13
N ALA A 365 6.11 10.47 -33.07
CA ALA A 365 6.62 10.07 -34.39
C ALA A 365 7.88 9.19 -34.27
N LYS A 366 8.83 9.59 -33.43
CA LYS A 366 10.06 8.81 -33.18
C LYS A 366 9.77 7.43 -32.55
N GLU A 367 8.86 7.34 -31.61
CA GLU A 367 8.44 6.05 -31.05
C GLU A 367 7.79 5.11 -32.09
N LEU A 368 7.17 5.69 -33.12
CA LEU A 368 6.64 4.96 -34.29
C LEU A 368 7.71 4.67 -35.38
N GLY A 369 8.96 5.06 -35.14
CA GLY A 369 10.04 4.91 -36.11
C GLY A 369 9.98 5.89 -37.29
N ILE A 370 9.27 7.01 -37.15
CA ILE A 370 9.09 8.04 -38.18
C ILE A 370 9.91 9.27 -37.79
N GLU A 371 10.80 9.70 -38.70
CA GLU A 371 11.51 10.99 -38.59
C GLU A 371 10.71 12.08 -39.31
N ILE A 372 10.38 13.17 -38.62
CA ILE A 372 9.63 14.30 -39.15
C ILE A 372 10.39 15.61 -38.96
N SER A 373 10.17 16.57 -39.86
CA SER A 373 10.69 17.92 -39.70
C SER A 373 9.93 18.71 -38.63
N ASP A 374 10.58 19.76 -38.11
CA ASP A 374 9.92 20.69 -37.18
C ASP A 374 8.69 21.38 -37.83
N GLU A 375 8.75 21.61 -39.15
CA GLU A 375 7.64 22.16 -39.94
C GLU A 375 6.45 21.17 -40.01
N THR A 376 6.72 19.90 -40.30
CA THR A 376 5.71 18.82 -40.30
C THR A 376 5.06 18.74 -38.92
N ALA A 377 5.86 18.75 -37.85
CA ALA A 377 5.35 18.70 -36.47
C ALA A 377 4.45 19.89 -36.14
N ARG A 378 4.75 21.10 -36.61
CA ARG A 378 3.89 22.29 -36.44
C ARG A 378 2.57 22.14 -37.19
N LYS A 379 2.59 21.68 -38.43
CA LYS A 379 1.37 21.46 -39.22
C LYS A 379 0.47 20.41 -38.61
N VAL A 380 1.06 19.31 -38.07
CA VAL A 380 0.30 18.31 -37.32
C VAL A 380 -0.34 18.94 -36.07
N LEU A 381 0.43 19.72 -35.30
CA LEU A 381 -0.06 20.39 -34.11
C LEU A 381 -1.24 21.38 -34.40
N GLU A 382 -1.15 22.10 -35.54
CA GLU A 382 -2.24 23.00 -35.97
C GLU A 382 -3.51 22.22 -36.27
N LYS A 383 -3.44 21.08 -36.99
CA LYS A 383 -4.60 20.19 -37.21
C LYS A 383 -5.17 19.64 -35.90
N VAL A 384 -4.30 19.19 -35.01
CA VAL A 384 -4.69 18.71 -33.67
C VAL A 384 -5.47 19.79 -32.94
N LYS A 385 -4.93 21.00 -32.82
CA LYS A 385 -5.61 22.10 -32.12
C LYS A 385 -6.92 22.53 -32.79
N ALA A 386 -6.97 22.54 -34.11
CA ALA A 386 -8.18 22.87 -34.87
C ALA A 386 -9.33 21.89 -34.57
N SER A 387 -9.04 20.57 -34.48
CA SER A 387 -10.06 19.57 -34.18
C SER A 387 -10.68 19.71 -32.78
N PHE A 388 -9.90 20.18 -31.81
CA PHE A 388 -10.43 20.50 -30.46
C PHE A 388 -11.22 21.80 -30.46
N SER A 389 -10.71 22.85 -31.15
CA SER A 389 -11.37 24.15 -31.23
C SER A 389 -12.71 24.07 -31.97
N SER A 390 -12.84 23.20 -32.98
CA SER A 390 -14.13 22.97 -33.68
C SER A 390 -15.12 22.14 -32.85
N GLY A 391 -14.67 21.52 -31.77
CA GLY A 391 -15.48 20.61 -30.95
C GLY A 391 -15.68 19.22 -31.54
N GLU A 392 -15.01 18.90 -32.66
CA GLU A 392 -15.05 17.59 -33.30
C GLU A 392 -14.40 16.50 -32.44
N ARG A 393 -13.44 16.91 -31.57
CA ARG A 393 -12.71 15.96 -30.73
C ARG A 393 -12.76 16.33 -29.23
N ARG A 394 -12.83 15.29 -28.37
CA ARG A 394 -12.85 15.42 -26.90
C ARG A 394 -11.92 14.43 -26.19
N SER A 395 -11.05 13.73 -26.94
CA SER A 395 -10.07 12.78 -26.39
C SER A 395 -8.70 12.99 -27.06
N SER A 396 -7.64 12.67 -26.36
CA SER A 396 -6.28 12.72 -26.90
C SER A 396 -6.15 11.85 -28.15
N TYR A 397 -5.22 12.20 -29.03
CA TYR A 397 -4.89 11.40 -30.21
C TYR A 397 -4.09 10.16 -29.81
N THR A 398 -4.42 9.05 -30.43
CA THR A 398 -3.62 7.83 -30.36
C THR A 398 -2.35 7.97 -31.24
N PRO A 399 -1.28 7.20 -30.99
CA PRO A 399 -0.12 7.18 -31.86
C PRO A 399 -0.46 6.90 -33.34
N ASP A 400 -1.39 5.98 -33.63
CA ASP A 400 -1.80 5.65 -34.99
C ASP A 400 -2.53 6.81 -35.68
N GLU A 401 -3.36 7.55 -34.97
CA GLU A 401 -3.99 8.76 -35.50
C GLU A 401 -2.98 9.88 -35.79
N ILE A 402 -1.97 10.03 -34.94
CA ILE A 402 -0.86 10.97 -35.21
C ILE A 402 -0.09 10.55 -36.44
N LYS A 403 0.17 9.25 -36.65
CA LYS A 403 0.77 8.73 -37.86
C LYS A 403 -0.04 9.08 -39.09
N GLN A 404 -1.37 8.88 -39.06
CA GLN A 404 -2.24 9.26 -40.16
C GLN A 404 -2.15 10.76 -40.50
N LEU A 405 -2.14 11.64 -39.48
CA LEU A 405 -1.97 13.08 -39.72
C LEU A 405 -0.62 13.44 -40.31
N ILE A 406 0.46 12.75 -39.90
CA ILE A 406 1.80 12.90 -40.51
C ILE A 406 1.76 12.50 -41.98
N ASP A 407 1.25 11.30 -42.29
CA ASP A 407 1.17 10.77 -43.66
C ASP A 407 0.34 11.67 -44.60
N GLU A 408 -0.75 12.29 -44.07
CA GLU A 408 -1.54 13.27 -44.81
C GLU A 408 -0.76 14.54 -45.14
N ILE A 409 0.02 15.06 -44.20
CA ILE A 409 0.76 16.32 -44.36
C ILE A 409 1.98 16.13 -45.28
N GLU A 410 2.63 14.96 -45.24
CA GLU A 410 3.80 14.67 -46.10
C GLU A 410 3.41 14.33 -47.55
N LYS A 411 2.14 14.00 -47.82
CA LYS A 411 1.64 13.81 -49.15
C LYS A 411 1.21 15.11 -49.85
N CYS A 412 1.06 16.21 -49.11
CA CYS A 412 0.70 17.54 -49.61
C CYS A 412 1.93 18.41 -49.81
#